data_79a3a364cefeb637ebd5e934e53029df
#
_entry.id   79a3a364cefeb637ebd5e934e53029df
#
_cell.length_a   1.000
_cell.length_b   1.000
_cell.length_c   1.000
_cell.angle_alpha   90.00
_cell.angle_beta   90.00
_cell.angle_gamma   90.00
#
_symmetry.space_group_name_H-M   'P 1'
#
loop_
_entity.id
_entity.type
_entity.pdbx_description
1 polymer ?
#
loop_
_entity_poly.entity_id
_entity_poly.type
_entity_poly.pdbx_seq_one_letter_code
_entity_poly.pdbx_strand_id
1 'polypeptide(L)'
;MAEQRDRAVFVISVAAELAGVHPQTLRIYEREGLVRPKRTTANARRYSERDIERLLEIKRLTSDGMNLEGVRRVIQLTQELERLQARLAAMEAELRAQARRHRQELDAVRRSARRDLVPYSSAIVRYEHPTTRYEQA
;
A
#
# COMPACT_ATOMS: atom_id res chain seq x y z
N MET A 1 -8.85 5.20 10.69
CA MET A 1 -7.88 5.02 11.80
C MET A 1 -6.60 5.81 11.61
N ALA A 2 -6.03 5.88 10.41
CA ALA A 2 -4.82 6.68 10.16
C ALA A 2 -5.04 8.20 10.33
N GLU A 3 -6.14 8.72 9.88
CA GLU A 3 -6.51 10.15 9.96
C GLU A 3 -6.63 10.69 11.40
N GLN A 4 -7.01 9.85 12.34
CA GLN A 4 -7.19 10.23 13.73
C GLN A 4 -5.86 10.39 14.46
N ARG A 5 -4.85 9.61 14.10
CA ARG A 5 -3.48 9.69 14.65
C ARG A 5 -2.70 10.92 14.19
N ASP A 6 -3.03 11.44 13.01
CA ASP A 6 -2.39 12.65 12.45
C ASP A 6 -3.02 13.96 12.91
N ARG A 7 -4.08 13.88 13.72
CA ARG A 7 -4.75 15.05 14.27
C ARG A 7 -3.91 15.68 15.38
N ALA A 8 -3.43 16.89 15.14
CA ALA A 8 -2.58 17.62 16.08
C ALA A 8 -3.43 18.27 17.18
N VAL A 9 -3.57 17.62 18.31
CA VAL A 9 -4.45 18.05 19.42
C VAL A 9 -3.70 18.41 20.71
N PHE A 10 -2.48 17.92 20.91
CA PHE A 10 -1.73 18.10 22.15
C PHE A 10 -0.92 19.40 22.15
N VAL A 11 -1.04 20.18 23.22
CA VAL A 11 -0.17 21.32 23.48
C VAL A 11 1.21 20.83 23.92
N ILE A 12 2.23 21.70 23.83
CA ILE A 12 3.62 21.33 24.13
C ILE A 12 3.81 20.77 25.56
N SER A 13 3.12 21.31 26.55
CA SER A 13 3.21 20.82 27.94
C SER A 13 2.71 19.38 28.08
N VAL A 14 1.58 19.07 27.44
CA VAL A 14 0.99 17.73 27.46
C VAL A 14 1.84 16.76 26.64
N ALA A 15 2.31 17.19 25.48
CA ALA A 15 3.19 16.38 24.63
C ALA A 15 4.50 16.02 25.36
N ALA A 16 5.10 16.98 26.05
CA ALA A 16 6.30 16.80 26.87
C ALA A 16 6.06 15.79 28.00
N GLU A 17 4.94 15.90 28.71
CA GLU A 17 4.56 14.98 29.77
C GLU A 17 4.36 13.56 29.23
N LEU A 18 3.61 13.40 28.15
CA LEU A 18 3.36 12.09 27.53
C LEU A 18 4.66 11.43 27.00
N ALA A 19 5.56 12.23 26.45
CA ALA A 19 6.87 11.74 25.99
C ALA A 19 7.90 11.59 27.12
N GLY A 20 7.60 12.08 28.34
CA GLY A 20 8.51 12.04 29.48
C GLY A 20 9.78 12.84 29.26
N VAL A 21 9.66 14.03 28.66
CA VAL A 21 10.76 14.98 28.41
C VAL A 21 10.36 16.39 28.81
N HIS A 22 11.35 17.28 28.99
CA HIS A 22 11.09 18.68 29.29
C HIS A 22 10.57 19.42 28.04
N PRO A 23 9.63 20.40 28.16
CA PRO A 23 9.17 21.20 27.03
C PRO A 23 10.30 21.87 26.22
N GLN A 24 11.38 22.30 26.91
CA GLN A 24 12.55 22.85 26.24
C GLN A 24 13.25 21.82 25.33
N THR A 25 13.28 20.57 25.72
CA THR A 25 13.81 19.48 24.90
C THR A 25 12.99 19.31 23.60
N LEU A 26 11.66 19.44 23.68
CA LEU A 26 10.81 19.43 22.49
C LEU A 26 11.11 20.57 21.53
N ARG A 27 11.40 21.77 22.05
CA ARG A 27 11.81 22.91 21.22
C ARG A 27 13.16 22.66 20.54
N ILE A 28 14.10 21.99 21.23
CA ILE A 28 15.38 21.57 20.64
C ILE A 28 15.12 20.57 19.52
N TYR A 29 14.30 19.54 19.74
CA TYR A 29 13.98 18.54 18.72
C TYR A 29 13.29 19.15 17.51
N GLU A 30 12.38 20.12 17.69
CA GLU A 30 11.78 20.87 16.60
C GLU A 30 12.83 21.65 15.79
N ARG A 31 13.72 22.37 16.49
CA ARG A 31 14.80 23.13 15.84
C ARG A 31 15.77 22.25 15.07
N GLU A 32 16.06 21.06 15.59
CA GLU A 32 16.89 20.05 14.93
C GLU A 32 16.15 19.30 13.81
N GLY A 33 14.88 19.58 13.60
CA GLY A 33 14.06 18.96 12.55
C GLY A 33 13.64 17.51 12.82
N LEU A 34 13.76 17.05 14.06
CA LEU A 34 13.36 15.69 14.46
C LEU A 34 11.86 15.55 14.58
N VAL A 35 11.17 16.63 14.94
CA VAL A 35 9.71 16.70 15.08
C VAL A 35 9.22 17.99 14.42
N ARG A 36 8.06 17.94 13.80
CA ARG A 36 7.43 19.07 13.11
C ARG A 36 5.99 19.24 13.58
N PRO A 37 5.76 19.93 14.73
CA PRO A 37 4.40 20.16 15.20
C PRO A 37 3.64 21.06 14.24
N LYS A 38 2.34 20.85 14.14
CA LYS A 38 1.46 21.77 13.42
C LYS A 38 1.31 23.05 14.24
N ARG A 39 1.08 24.16 13.56
CA ARG A 39 0.82 25.46 14.19
C ARG A 39 -0.65 25.83 14.03
N THR A 40 -1.25 26.34 15.10
CA THR A 40 -2.58 26.95 15.04
C THR A 40 -2.51 28.34 14.39
N THR A 41 -3.69 28.93 14.10
CA THR A 41 -3.77 30.32 13.62
C THR A 41 -3.14 31.32 14.57
N ALA A 42 -3.13 31.04 15.88
CA ALA A 42 -2.43 31.82 16.92
C ALA A 42 -0.94 31.45 17.06
N ASN A 43 -0.37 30.71 16.10
CA ASN A 43 1.02 30.26 16.09
C ASN A 43 1.43 29.36 17.28
N ALA A 44 0.47 28.71 17.94
CA ALA A 44 0.73 27.75 19.00
C ALA A 44 1.06 26.36 18.44
N ARG A 45 2.03 25.69 19.05
CA ARG A 45 2.43 24.33 18.68
C ARG A 45 1.35 23.31 19.05
N ARG A 46 1.06 22.38 18.14
CA ARG A 46 0.17 21.25 18.36
C ARG A 46 0.85 19.98 17.87
N TYR A 47 0.82 18.95 18.69
CA TYR A 47 1.41 17.65 18.44
C TYR A 47 0.31 16.63 18.20
N SER A 48 0.54 15.72 17.27
CA SER A 48 -0.33 14.56 17.03
C SER A 48 0.10 13.35 17.86
N GLU A 49 -0.71 12.31 17.91
CA GLU A 49 -0.31 11.02 18.51
C GLU A 49 0.94 10.46 17.84
N ARG A 50 1.04 10.59 16.53
CA ARG A 50 2.23 10.18 15.76
C ARG A 50 3.48 10.97 16.16
N ASP A 51 3.34 12.24 16.47
CA ASP A 51 4.45 13.05 16.99
C ASP A 51 4.89 12.55 18.38
N ILE A 52 3.93 12.17 19.23
CA ILE A 52 4.22 11.60 20.56
C ILE A 52 4.97 10.25 20.41
N GLU A 53 4.53 9.36 19.55
CA GLU A 53 5.21 8.09 19.24
C GLU A 53 6.66 8.33 18.80
N ARG A 54 6.86 9.32 17.92
CA ARG A 54 8.21 9.72 17.47
C ARG A 54 9.07 10.29 18.59
N LEU A 55 8.50 11.10 19.47
CA LEU A 55 9.20 11.63 20.64
C LEU A 55 9.66 10.52 21.60
N LEU A 56 8.82 9.51 21.80
CA LEU A 56 9.17 8.34 22.61
C LEU A 56 10.31 7.54 21.97
N GLU A 57 10.30 7.39 20.65
CA GLU A 57 11.40 6.74 19.92
C GLU A 57 12.71 7.52 20.04
N ILE A 58 12.68 8.84 19.85
CA ILE A 58 13.85 9.72 20.03
C ILE A 58 14.40 9.57 21.44
N LYS A 59 13.54 9.61 22.44
CA LYS A 59 13.95 9.44 23.84
C LYS A 59 14.63 8.09 24.06
N ARG A 60 14.06 7.01 23.54
CA ARG A 60 14.65 5.67 23.64
C ARG A 60 16.05 5.64 23.03
N LEU A 61 16.20 6.13 21.78
CA LEU A 61 17.48 6.14 21.08
C LEU A 61 18.54 6.96 21.80
N THR A 62 18.15 8.14 22.32
CA THR A 62 19.07 8.98 23.11
C THR A 62 19.46 8.34 24.44
N SER A 63 18.52 7.63 25.09
CA SER A 63 18.81 6.89 26.33
C SER A 63 19.75 5.70 26.08
N ASP A 64 19.71 5.12 24.89
CA ASP A 64 20.63 4.05 24.44
C ASP A 64 22.03 4.59 24.06
N GLY A 65 22.26 5.90 24.22
CA GLY A 65 23.56 6.55 24.00
C GLY A 65 23.76 7.13 22.60
N MET A 66 22.71 7.15 21.77
CA MET A 66 22.78 7.76 20.44
C MET A 66 22.75 9.28 20.53
N ASN A 67 23.62 9.97 19.80
CA ASN A 67 23.56 11.42 19.67
C ASN A 67 22.44 11.88 18.73
N LEU A 68 22.10 13.17 18.73
CA LEU A 68 21.00 13.71 17.92
C LEU A 68 21.20 13.52 16.42
N GLU A 69 22.44 13.54 15.93
CA GLU A 69 22.74 13.28 14.51
C GLU A 69 22.43 11.82 14.14
N GLY A 70 22.81 10.88 15.00
CA GLY A 70 22.46 9.46 14.83
C GLY A 70 20.95 9.24 14.86
N VAL A 71 20.26 9.87 15.81
CA VAL A 71 18.79 9.81 15.90
C VAL A 71 18.15 10.36 14.62
N ARG A 72 18.62 11.49 14.11
CA ARG A 72 18.16 12.07 12.84
C ARG A 72 18.30 11.08 11.71
N ARG A 73 19.45 10.42 11.61
CA ARG A 73 19.72 9.42 10.59
C ARG A 73 18.79 8.20 10.68
N VAL A 74 18.58 7.70 11.88
CA VAL A 74 17.62 6.59 12.12
C VAL A 74 16.22 6.97 11.68
N ILE A 75 15.74 8.16 12.08
CA ILE A 75 14.41 8.64 11.69
C ILE A 75 14.28 8.76 10.17
N GLN A 76 15.27 9.31 9.49
CA GLN A 76 15.27 9.40 8.02
C GLN A 76 15.19 8.01 7.37
N LEU A 77 15.99 7.06 7.85
CA LEU A 77 15.99 5.70 7.31
C LEU A 77 14.67 4.98 7.59
N THR A 78 14.08 5.17 8.75
CA THR A 78 12.76 4.61 9.09
C THR A 78 11.68 5.16 8.17
N GLN A 79 11.68 6.47 7.91
CA GLN A 79 10.74 7.09 6.98
C GLN A 79 10.91 6.58 5.54
N GLU A 80 12.15 6.40 5.10
CA GLU A 80 12.44 5.85 3.78
C GLU A 80 11.96 4.40 3.68
N LEU A 81 12.21 3.61 4.72
CA LEU A 81 11.71 2.24 4.79
C LEU A 81 10.18 2.17 4.72
N GLU A 82 9.47 3.01 5.47
CA GLU A 82 8.01 3.11 5.43
C GLU A 82 7.50 3.45 4.01
N ARG A 83 8.15 4.41 3.34
CA ARG A 83 7.82 4.78 1.95
C ARG A 83 8.02 3.63 0.97
N LEU A 84 9.15 2.93 1.09
CA LEU A 84 9.46 1.78 0.24
C LEU A 84 8.48 0.63 0.48
N GLN A 85 8.12 0.35 1.72
CA GLN A 85 7.11 -0.65 2.08
C GLN A 85 5.73 -0.30 1.50
N ALA A 86 5.31 0.96 1.60
CA ALA A 86 4.05 1.43 1.02
C ALA A 86 4.05 1.30 -0.51
N ARG A 87 5.17 1.65 -1.15
CA ARG A 87 5.35 1.51 -2.61
C ARG A 87 5.31 0.04 -3.02
N LEU A 88 5.99 -0.83 -2.28
CA LEU A 88 5.96 -2.27 -2.53
C LEU A 88 4.53 -2.83 -2.43
N ALA A 89 3.81 -2.49 -1.37
CA ALA A 89 2.42 -2.92 -1.20
C ALA A 89 1.51 -2.44 -2.34
N ALA A 90 1.70 -1.20 -2.81
CA ALA A 90 0.96 -0.66 -3.96
C ALA A 90 1.30 -1.40 -5.27
N MET A 91 2.57 -1.72 -5.50
CA MET A 91 2.99 -2.49 -6.67
C MET A 91 2.44 -3.93 -6.64
N GLU A 92 2.47 -4.58 -5.48
CA GLU A 92 1.89 -5.92 -5.30
C GLU A 92 0.37 -5.91 -5.55
N ALA A 93 -0.34 -4.89 -5.07
CA ALA A 93 -1.78 -4.73 -5.31
C ALA A 93 -2.07 -4.54 -6.81
N GLU A 94 -1.27 -3.74 -7.51
CA GLU A 94 -1.38 -3.54 -8.96
C GLU A 94 -1.13 -4.83 -9.74
N LEU A 95 -0.08 -5.58 -9.38
CA LEU A 95 0.20 -6.88 -10.00
C LEU A 95 -0.95 -7.87 -9.81
N ARG A 96 -1.54 -7.94 -8.63
CA ARG A 96 -2.73 -8.78 -8.38
C ARG A 96 -3.91 -8.32 -9.22
N ALA A 97 -4.13 -7.02 -9.36
CA ALA A 97 -5.20 -6.48 -10.20
C ALA A 97 -4.99 -6.82 -11.68
N GLN A 98 -3.76 -6.68 -12.19
CA GLN A 98 -3.41 -7.09 -13.55
C GLN A 98 -3.61 -8.59 -13.77
N ALA A 99 -3.20 -9.42 -12.84
CA ALA A 99 -3.38 -10.88 -12.92
C ALA A 99 -4.87 -11.26 -12.96
N ARG A 100 -5.72 -10.58 -12.16
CA ARG A 100 -7.17 -10.78 -12.20
C ARG A 100 -7.78 -10.38 -13.54
N ARG A 101 -7.41 -9.20 -14.07
CA ARG A 101 -7.88 -8.73 -15.39
C ARG A 101 -7.49 -9.69 -16.49
N HIS A 102 -6.23 -10.11 -16.51
CA HIS A 102 -5.72 -11.05 -17.50
C HIS A 102 -6.44 -12.40 -17.46
N ARG A 103 -6.70 -12.93 -16.26
CA ARG A 103 -7.48 -14.16 -16.08
C ARG A 103 -8.91 -14.01 -16.63
N GLN A 104 -9.57 -12.87 -16.34
CA GLN A 104 -10.92 -12.58 -16.86
C GLN A 104 -10.94 -12.50 -18.38
N GLU A 105 -9.94 -11.88 -18.99
CA GLU A 105 -9.79 -11.80 -20.45
C GLU A 105 -9.59 -13.18 -21.06
N LEU A 106 -8.73 -14.01 -20.49
CA LEU A 106 -8.52 -15.38 -20.94
C LEU A 106 -9.80 -16.22 -20.84
N ASP A 107 -10.55 -16.09 -19.75
CA ASP A 107 -11.81 -16.79 -19.56
C ASP A 107 -12.87 -16.31 -20.57
N ALA A 108 -12.91 -15.03 -20.88
CA ALA A 108 -13.80 -14.47 -21.91
C ALA A 108 -13.46 -15.02 -23.30
N VAL A 109 -12.18 -15.07 -23.66
CA VAL A 109 -11.71 -15.66 -24.92
C VAL A 109 -12.06 -17.14 -25.01
N ARG A 110 -11.85 -17.91 -23.94
CA ARG A 110 -12.21 -19.34 -23.88
C ARG A 110 -13.71 -19.55 -24.05
N ARG A 111 -14.55 -18.73 -23.43
CA ARG A 111 -16.02 -18.82 -23.60
C ARG A 111 -16.44 -18.50 -25.04
N SER A 112 -15.86 -17.49 -25.65
CA SER A 112 -16.10 -17.14 -27.05
C SER A 112 -15.70 -18.28 -27.99
N ALA A 113 -14.49 -18.82 -27.84
CA ALA A 113 -14.01 -19.94 -28.65
C ALA A 113 -14.90 -21.19 -28.53
N ARG A 114 -15.46 -21.46 -27.33
CA ARG A 114 -16.41 -22.60 -27.15
C ARG A 114 -17.74 -22.37 -27.87
N ARG A 115 -18.19 -21.14 -28.06
CA ARG A 115 -19.42 -20.84 -28.83
C ARG A 115 -19.21 -21.03 -30.32
N ASP A 116 -18.02 -20.73 -30.81
CA ASP A 116 -17.68 -20.77 -32.23
C ASP A 116 -17.25 -22.17 -32.71
N LEU A 117 -16.94 -23.08 -31.79
CA LEU A 117 -16.65 -24.48 -32.06
C LEU A 117 -17.96 -25.25 -32.23
N VAL A 118 -18.41 -25.43 -33.46
CA VAL A 118 -19.49 -26.39 -33.82
C VAL A 118 -18.98 -27.81 -33.53
N PRO A 119 -19.68 -28.65 -32.73
CA PRO A 119 -19.23 -30.00 -32.47
C PRO A 119 -19.10 -30.77 -33.80
N TYR A 120 -17.95 -31.35 -34.04
CA TYR A 120 -17.68 -32.14 -35.27
C TYR A 120 -18.68 -33.30 -35.49
N SER A 121 -19.34 -33.73 -34.41
CA SER A 121 -20.39 -34.77 -34.47
C SER A 121 -21.67 -34.36 -35.23
N SER A 122 -21.92 -33.08 -35.43
CA SER A 122 -23.07 -32.59 -36.21
C SER A 122 -22.76 -32.40 -37.70
N ALA A 123 -21.53 -32.58 -38.11
CA ALA A 123 -21.06 -32.41 -39.49
C ALA A 123 -20.92 -33.75 -40.25
N ILE A 124 -21.44 -34.88 -39.71
CA ILE A 124 -21.51 -36.12 -40.45
C ILE A 124 -22.69 -35.99 -41.43
N VAL A 125 -22.43 -35.45 -42.59
CA VAL A 125 -23.31 -35.58 -43.75
C VAL A 125 -23.29 -37.06 -44.10
N ARG A 126 -24.41 -37.75 -43.93
CA ARG A 126 -24.59 -39.09 -44.48
C ARG A 126 -24.44 -39.01 -45.97
N TYR A 127 -23.34 -39.51 -46.46
CA TYR A 127 -23.14 -39.70 -47.88
C TYR A 127 -23.96 -40.94 -48.27
N GLU A 128 -25.15 -40.75 -48.80
CA GLU A 128 -25.90 -41.84 -49.45
C GLU A 128 -25.25 -42.08 -50.81
N HIS A 129 -24.58 -43.21 -50.92
CA HIS A 129 -24.14 -43.71 -52.23
C HIS A 129 -25.33 -43.91 -53.10
N PRO A 130 -25.39 -43.36 -54.32
CA PRO A 130 -26.35 -43.76 -55.30
C PRO A 130 -26.02 -45.20 -55.72
N THR A 131 -26.95 -46.13 -55.35
CA THR A 131 -26.92 -47.48 -55.85
C THR A 131 -27.16 -47.47 -57.36
N THR A 132 -26.07 -47.64 -58.11
CA THR A 132 -26.15 -47.85 -59.55
C THR A 132 -26.75 -49.23 -59.75
N ARG A 133 -28.03 -49.28 -60.15
CA ARG A 133 -28.65 -50.48 -60.69
C ARG A 133 -27.98 -50.77 -62.06
N TYR A 134 -27.19 -51.80 -62.11
CA TYR A 134 -26.85 -52.42 -63.39
C TYR A 134 -28.01 -53.29 -63.78
N GLU A 135 -28.85 -52.83 -64.67
CA GLU A 135 -29.76 -53.71 -65.45
C GLU A 135 -28.90 -54.54 -66.36
N GLN A 136 -28.90 -55.81 -66.11
CA GLN A 136 -28.39 -56.77 -67.10
C GLN A 136 -29.46 -56.96 -68.19
N ALA A 137 -29.05 -56.58 -69.38
CA ALA A 137 -29.77 -56.95 -70.61
C ALA A 137 -29.44 -58.38 -71.03
#